data_03e9ade53f196ecc31d88d8f6174b092
#
_entry.id   03e9ade53f196ecc31d88d8f6174b092
#
_cell.length_a   1.000
_cell.length_b   1.000
_cell.length_c   1.000
_cell.angle_alpha   90.00
_cell.angle_beta   90.00
_cell.angle_gamma   90.00
#
_symmetry.space_group_name_H-M   'P 1'
#
loop_
_entity.id
_entity.type
_entity.pdbx_description
1 polymer ?
#
loop_
_entity_poly.entity_id
_entity_poly.type
_entity_poly.pdbx_seq_one_letter_code
_entity_poly.pdbx_strand_id
1 'polypeptide(L)'
;MSGPSHQAVDRGGAPAGQTGRGRTVRLRIHGTATLFVAVDPLAGWREVTDHRCRTDWAHFVKELLDGRYRDVDTVTLVMDQLNTHSPASFYEAFDPAEAKRLTDKLEIHYTPKHGSWLNIAEIELSALSRQCLDRRIADTEILKREVAAWNANRNDAKTRVRWRFTTANARIKLHRLYPSIKP
;
A
#
# COMPACT_ATOMS: atom_id res chain seq x y z
N MET A 1 56.78 4.48 6.84
CA MET A 1 56.09 4.06 5.63
C MET A 1 54.95 3.14 6.08
N SER A 2 53.79 3.69 6.26
CA SER A 2 52.62 3.00 6.79
C SER A 2 51.65 2.72 5.64
N GLY A 3 51.39 1.46 5.37
CA GLY A 3 50.43 1.00 4.34
C GLY A 3 48.99 1.15 4.81
N PRO A 4 48.02 1.24 3.89
CA PRO A 4 46.64 1.47 4.23
C PRO A 4 45.93 0.15 4.64
N SER A 5 45.21 0.21 5.74
CA SER A 5 44.38 -0.86 6.27
C SER A 5 43.14 -1.07 5.38
N HIS A 6 43.00 -2.28 4.86
CA HIS A 6 41.79 -2.77 4.22
C HIS A 6 40.68 -2.97 5.27
N GLN A 7 39.63 -2.15 5.22
CA GLN A 7 38.39 -2.45 5.93
C GLN A 7 37.61 -3.51 5.16
N ALA A 8 37.40 -4.62 5.82
CA ALA A 8 36.53 -5.69 5.34
C ALA A 8 35.08 -5.25 5.27
N VAL A 9 34.47 -5.40 4.09
CA VAL A 9 33.04 -5.19 3.89
C VAL A 9 32.32 -6.41 4.45
N ASP A 10 31.66 -6.24 5.57
CA ASP A 10 30.77 -7.22 6.16
C ASP A 10 29.57 -7.44 5.26
N ARG A 11 29.51 -8.62 4.63
CA ARG A 11 28.36 -9.10 3.87
C ARG A 11 27.38 -9.76 4.84
N GLY A 12 26.56 -8.94 5.51
CA GLY A 12 25.45 -9.42 6.30
C GLY A 12 24.47 -10.20 5.43
N GLY A 13 24.43 -11.52 5.61
CA GLY A 13 23.51 -12.41 4.95
C GLY A 13 22.06 -12.08 5.30
N ALA A 14 21.22 -11.95 4.28
CA ALA A 14 19.79 -11.80 4.45
C ALA A 14 19.18 -13.13 4.92
N PRO A 15 18.28 -13.15 5.92
CA PRO A 15 17.57 -14.35 6.29
C PRO A 15 16.60 -14.74 5.16
N ALA A 16 16.71 -16.01 4.74
CA ALA A 16 15.82 -16.63 3.78
C ALA A 16 14.40 -16.76 4.38
N GLY A 17 13.39 -16.38 3.60
CA GLY A 17 12.01 -16.80 3.77
C GLY A 17 11.04 -15.77 4.30
N GLN A 18 10.64 -14.84 3.44
CA GLN A 18 9.29 -14.25 3.47
C GLN A 18 8.88 -13.82 2.06
N THR A 19 8.14 -14.70 1.37
CA THR A 19 7.51 -14.39 0.09
C THR A 19 6.14 -13.77 0.34
N GLY A 20 6.15 -12.50 0.69
CA GLY A 20 4.98 -11.63 0.73
C GLY A 20 5.40 -10.30 0.10
N ARG A 21 5.24 -10.15 -1.22
CA ARG A 21 5.61 -8.93 -1.91
C ARG A 21 4.47 -7.89 -1.84
N GLY A 22 4.27 -7.31 -0.68
CA GLY A 22 3.89 -5.91 -0.64
C GLY A 22 5.13 -5.12 -1.10
N ARG A 23 5.02 -4.32 -2.14
CA ARG A 23 6.17 -3.60 -2.67
C ARG A 23 6.50 -2.44 -1.74
N THR A 24 7.32 -2.71 -0.72
CA THR A 24 7.95 -1.68 0.08
C THR A 24 9.00 -1.00 -0.79
N VAL A 25 8.75 0.24 -1.16
CA VAL A 25 9.79 1.05 -1.82
C VAL A 25 10.85 1.36 -0.76
N ARG A 26 11.98 0.65 -0.80
CA ARG A 26 13.13 0.96 0.06
C ARG A 26 13.83 2.19 -0.48
N LEU A 27 13.49 3.32 0.09
CA LEU A 27 14.27 4.54 -0.06
C LEU A 27 15.52 4.44 0.83
N ARG A 28 16.70 4.75 0.28
CA ARG A 28 17.90 4.95 1.09
C ARG A 28 17.84 6.34 1.71
N ILE A 29 17.03 6.45 2.75
CA ILE A 29 17.10 7.53 3.73
C ILE A 29 18.05 7.05 4.84
N HIS A 30 18.51 7.91 5.73
CA HIS A 30 19.02 7.47 7.03
C HIS A 30 17.86 6.86 7.85
N GLY A 31 17.30 5.73 7.36
CA GLY A 31 16.13 5.03 7.89
C GLY A 31 15.31 4.40 6.77
N THR A 32 14.28 3.62 7.16
CA THR A 32 13.28 3.02 6.26
C THR A 32 11.93 3.70 6.53
N ALA A 33 11.28 4.22 5.50
CA ALA A 33 9.91 4.71 5.55
C ALA A 33 8.97 3.71 4.85
N THR A 34 7.81 3.49 5.44
CA THR A 34 6.71 2.72 4.83
C THR A 34 5.61 3.70 4.45
N LEU A 35 5.07 3.57 3.25
CA LEU A 35 3.98 4.41 2.76
C LEU A 35 2.73 3.56 2.58
N PHE A 36 1.59 4.05 3.11
CA PHE A 36 0.28 3.56 2.76
C PHE A 36 -0.30 4.39 1.62
N VAL A 37 -0.95 3.73 0.69
CA VAL A 37 -1.62 4.37 -0.43
C VAL A 37 -3.05 3.86 -0.52
N ALA A 38 -4.01 4.76 -0.40
CA ALA A 38 -5.40 4.52 -0.77
C ALA A 38 -5.69 5.19 -2.11
N VAL A 39 -6.47 4.53 -2.97
CA VAL A 39 -6.82 5.03 -4.30
C VAL A 39 -8.31 4.86 -4.55
N ASP A 40 -8.97 5.92 -4.96
CA ASP A 40 -10.29 5.89 -5.59
C ASP A 40 -10.11 6.07 -7.10
N PRO A 41 -10.05 4.97 -7.86
CA PRO A 41 -9.70 5.02 -9.28
C PRO A 41 -10.75 5.71 -10.15
N LEU A 42 -12.01 5.69 -9.71
CA LEU A 42 -13.13 6.30 -10.45
C LEU A 42 -13.18 7.82 -10.23
N ALA A 43 -12.97 8.26 -8.99
CA ALA A 43 -12.87 9.68 -8.67
C ALA A 43 -11.54 10.29 -9.13
N GLY A 44 -10.51 9.48 -9.38
CA GLY A 44 -9.15 9.95 -9.65
C GLY A 44 -8.51 10.58 -8.42
N TRP A 45 -8.86 10.06 -7.23
CA TRP A 45 -8.36 10.52 -5.94
C TRP A 45 -7.44 9.48 -5.30
N ARG A 46 -6.47 9.95 -4.55
CA ARG A 46 -5.57 9.12 -3.73
C ARG A 46 -5.19 9.84 -2.46
N GLU A 47 -4.78 9.05 -1.47
CA GLU A 47 -4.14 9.50 -0.25
C GLU A 47 -2.89 8.67 -0.02
N VAL A 48 -1.80 9.35 0.33
CA VAL A 48 -0.52 8.72 0.61
C VAL A 48 -0.01 9.26 1.93
N THR A 49 0.30 8.36 2.85
CA THR A 49 0.80 8.72 4.18
C THR A 49 1.95 7.82 4.61
N ASP A 50 2.81 8.31 5.48
CA ASP A 50 3.91 7.54 6.06
C ASP A 50 3.45 6.87 7.36
N HIS A 51 3.51 5.55 7.43
CA HIS A 51 3.16 4.79 8.63
C HIS A 51 3.99 3.51 8.77
N ARG A 52 4.00 2.89 9.96
CA ARG A 52 4.94 1.81 10.28
C ARG A 52 4.33 0.56 10.90
N CYS A 53 3.11 0.61 11.44
CA CYS A 53 2.54 -0.50 12.20
C CYS A 53 1.05 -0.78 11.87
N ARG A 54 0.48 -1.81 12.50
CA ARG A 54 -0.92 -2.22 12.35
C ARG A 54 -1.91 -1.15 12.79
N THR A 55 -1.63 -0.52 13.90
CA THR A 55 -2.46 0.56 14.43
C THR A 55 -2.47 1.77 13.50
N ASP A 56 -1.35 2.05 12.82
CA ASP A 56 -1.29 3.10 11.81
C ASP A 56 -2.22 2.84 10.64
N TRP A 57 -2.32 1.57 10.17
CA TRP A 57 -3.27 1.19 9.14
C TRP A 57 -4.72 1.41 9.61
N ALA A 58 -5.02 1.04 10.86
CA ALA A 58 -6.36 1.23 11.43
C ALA A 58 -6.72 2.72 11.52
N HIS A 59 -5.80 3.57 11.95
CA HIS A 59 -5.98 5.02 11.98
C HIS A 59 -6.16 5.60 10.58
N PHE A 60 -5.34 5.20 9.62
CA PHE A 60 -5.44 5.63 8.23
C PHE A 60 -6.81 5.31 7.63
N VAL A 61 -7.30 4.06 7.80
CA VAL A 61 -8.62 3.69 7.32
C VAL A 61 -9.73 4.46 8.04
N LYS A 62 -9.61 4.68 9.36
CA LYS A 62 -10.57 5.51 10.11
C LYS A 62 -10.62 6.94 9.55
N GLU A 63 -9.48 7.57 9.29
CA GLU A 63 -9.43 8.91 8.69
C GLU A 63 -10.15 8.97 7.33
N LEU A 64 -10.00 7.93 6.50
CA LEU A 64 -10.73 7.83 5.24
C LEU A 64 -12.24 7.72 5.45
N LEU A 65 -12.68 6.87 6.39
CA LEU A 65 -14.09 6.60 6.67
C LEU A 65 -14.81 7.78 7.34
N ASP A 66 -14.13 8.49 8.23
CA ASP A 66 -14.68 9.64 8.96
C ASP A 66 -14.52 10.95 8.19
N GLY A 67 -13.59 11.00 7.25
CA GLY A 67 -13.35 12.13 6.36
C GLY A 67 -14.09 12.00 5.04
N ARG A 68 -13.35 11.54 4.02
CA ARG A 68 -13.83 11.49 2.64
C ARG A 68 -15.10 10.66 2.44
N TYR A 69 -15.22 9.55 3.16
CA TYR A 69 -16.33 8.61 3.01
C TYR A 69 -17.32 8.65 4.18
N ARG A 70 -17.40 9.80 4.89
CA ARG A 70 -18.27 9.92 6.07
C ARG A 70 -19.75 9.68 5.77
N ASP A 71 -20.22 10.19 4.62
CA ASP A 71 -21.62 10.24 4.25
C ASP A 71 -22.09 9.02 3.43
N VAL A 72 -21.24 8.00 3.29
CA VAL A 72 -21.61 6.74 2.63
C VAL A 72 -21.83 5.64 3.67
N ASP A 73 -22.78 4.75 3.41
CA ASP A 73 -23.12 3.67 4.34
C ASP A 73 -22.07 2.57 4.33
N THR A 74 -21.54 2.23 3.16
CA THR A 74 -20.56 1.16 2.99
C THR A 74 -19.46 1.55 2.02
N VAL A 75 -18.22 1.22 2.37
CA VAL A 75 -17.02 1.39 1.53
C VAL A 75 -16.47 0.03 1.17
N THR A 76 -16.42 -0.28 -0.12
CA THR A 76 -15.73 -1.47 -0.62
C THR A 76 -14.23 -1.21 -0.66
N LEU A 77 -13.47 -1.92 0.18
CA LEU A 77 -12.02 -1.80 0.29
C LEU A 77 -11.34 -3.01 -0.34
N VAL A 78 -10.59 -2.79 -1.42
CA VAL A 78 -9.75 -3.82 -2.07
C VAL A 78 -8.32 -3.66 -1.61
N MET A 79 -7.73 -4.69 -1.03
CA MET A 79 -6.36 -4.65 -0.52
C MET A 79 -5.62 -5.99 -0.70
N ASP A 80 -4.32 -6.00 -0.48
CA ASP A 80 -3.53 -7.22 -0.43
C ASP A 80 -3.70 -7.96 0.91
N GLN A 81 -3.27 -9.22 0.95
CA GLN A 81 -3.32 -10.06 2.15
C GLN A 81 -2.12 -9.83 3.07
N LEU A 82 -1.76 -8.58 3.31
CA LEU A 82 -0.70 -8.28 4.28
C LEU A 82 -1.24 -8.50 5.71
N ASN A 83 -0.48 -9.20 6.56
CA ASN A 83 -0.89 -9.55 7.91
C ASN A 83 -1.22 -8.33 8.83
N THR A 84 -0.77 -7.15 8.44
CA THR A 84 -1.07 -5.88 9.12
C THR A 84 -2.39 -5.26 8.68
N HIS A 85 -2.97 -5.72 7.57
CA HIS A 85 -4.18 -5.19 6.97
C HIS A 85 -5.36 -6.13 7.26
N SER A 86 -5.93 -6.03 8.44
CA SER A 86 -7.09 -6.86 8.82
C SER A 86 -8.03 -6.11 9.77
N PRO A 87 -9.32 -6.47 9.81
CA PRO A 87 -10.27 -5.90 10.77
C PRO A 87 -9.84 -6.03 12.23
N ALA A 88 -9.03 -7.06 12.57
CA ALA A 88 -8.50 -7.22 13.92
C ALA A 88 -7.64 -6.01 14.35
N SER A 89 -7.03 -5.29 13.41
CA SER A 89 -6.24 -4.09 13.71
C SER A 89 -7.08 -2.96 14.28
N PHE A 90 -8.38 -2.89 13.99
CA PHE A 90 -9.28 -1.90 14.59
C PHE A 90 -9.49 -2.18 16.07
N TYR A 91 -9.62 -3.45 16.46
CA TYR A 91 -9.78 -3.84 17.88
C TYR A 91 -8.49 -3.72 18.69
N GLU A 92 -7.33 -3.67 18.01
CA GLU A 92 -6.05 -3.33 18.63
C GLU A 92 -5.88 -1.81 18.85
N ALA A 93 -6.49 -0.99 17.97
CA ALA A 93 -6.30 0.46 17.94
C ALA A 93 -7.40 1.25 18.64
N PHE A 94 -8.62 0.72 18.71
CA PHE A 94 -9.81 1.43 19.20
C PHE A 94 -10.59 0.59 20.20
N ASP A 95 -11.51 1.24 20.93
CA ASP A 95 -12.47 0.54 21.74
C ASP A 95 -13.42 -0.35 20.91
N PRO A 96 -14.04 -1.38 21.50
CA PRO A 96 -14.85 -2.35 20.75
C PRO A 96 -16.03 -1.73 19.98
N ALA A 97 -16.65 -0.67 20.48
CA ALA A 97 -17.78 -0.04 19.81
C ALA A 97 -17.33 0.69 18.54
N GLU A 98 -16.23 1.42 18.62
CA GLU A 98 -15.63 2.11 17.47
C GLU A 98 -15.06 1.13 16.46
N ALA A 99 -14.34 0.10 16.90
CA ALA A 99 -13.81 -0.94 16.03
C ALA A 99 -14.93 -1.64 15.24
N LYS A 100 -16.07 -1.93 15.90
CA LYS A 100 -17.24 -2.50 15.25
C LYS A 100 -17.84 -1.54 14.22
N ARG A 101 -18.04 -0.27 14.58
CA ARG A 101 -18.55 0.76 13.67
C ARG A 101 -17.74 0.84 12.37
N LEU A 102 -16.41 0.86 12.49
CA LEU A 102 -15.50 0.91 11.35
C LEU A 102 -15.60 -0.37 10.51
N THR A 103 -15.64 -1.53 11.17
CA THR A 103 -15.75 -2.82 10.50
C THR A 103 -17.07 -2.97 9.75
N ASP A 104 -18.19 -2.56 10.37
CA ASP A 104 -19.53 -2.64 9.77
C ASP A 104 -19.67 -1.74 8.53
N LYS A 105 -18.89 -0.66 8.45
CA LYS A 105 -18.87 0.26 7.30
C LYS A 105 -18.00 -0.25 6.15
N LEU A 106 -17.23 -1.32 6.34
CA LEU A 106 -16.29 -1.84 5.35
C LEU A 106 -16.75 -3.16 4.74
N GLU A 107 -16.74 -3.23 3.42
CA GLU A 107 -16.77 -4.48 2.66
C GLU A 107 -15.37 -4.77 2.13
N ILE A 108 -14.66 -5.72 2.75
CA ILE A 108 -13.25 -5.97 2.47
C ILE A 108 -13.09 -7.11 1.47
N HIS A 109 -12.38 -6.84 0.37
CA HIS A 109 -11.98 -7.81 -0.62
C HIS A 109 -10.46 -7.91 -0.70
N TYR A 110 -9.95 -9.14 -0.62
CA TYR A 110 -8.51 -9.39 -0.74
C TYR A 110 -8.14 -9.78 -2.15
N THR A 111 -7.06 -9.22 -2.68
CA THR A 111 -6.48 -9.69 -3.94
C THR A 111 -5.91 -11.09 -3.76
N PRO A 112 -5.96 -11.96 -4.81
CA PRO A 112 -5.37 -13.30 -4.74
C PRO A 112 -3.88 -13.25 -4.42
N LYS A 113 -3.37 -14.24 -3.70
CA LYS A 113 -1.97 -14.34 -3.23
C LYS A 113 -0.91 -14.11 -4.32
N HIS A 114 -1.22 -14.44 -5.58
CA HIS A 114 -0.32 -14.22 -6.73
C HIS A 114 -0.90 -13.20 -7.72
N GLY A 115 -1.90 -12.44 -7.29
CA GLY A 115 -2.63 -11.47 -8.09
C GLY A 115 -2.50 -10.04 -7.59
N SER A 116 -1.43 -9.71 -6.84
CA SER A 116 -1.20 -8.36 -6.29
C SER A 116 -1.21 -7.27 -7.37
N TRP A 117 -0.81 -7.60 -8.59
CA TRP A 117 -0.90 -6.72 -9.75
C TRP A 117 -2.34 -6.30 -10.13
N LEU A 118 -3.36 -6.97 -9.58
CA LEU A 118 -4.77 -6.54 -9.67
C LEU A 118 -5.07 -5.38 -8.71
N ASN A 119 -4.21 -5.14 -7.73
CA ASN A 119 -4.37 -4.02 -6.83
C ASN A 119 -3.96 -2.72 -7.54
N ILE A 120 -4.93 -1.84 -7.77
CA ILE A 120 -4.72 -0.54 -8.43
C ILE A 120 -3.74 0.33 -7.64
N ALA A 121 -3.66 0.18 -6.33
CA ALA A 121 -2.69 0.89 -5.49
C ALA A 121 -1.23 0.62 -5.92
N GLU A 122 -0.91 -0.57 -6.47
CA GLU A 122 0.43 -0.85 -7.01
C GLU A 122 0.79 0.01 -8.22
N ILE A 123 -0.20 0.38 -9.04
CA ILE A 123 -0.01 1.29 -10.17
C ILE A 123 0.36 2.68 -9.65
N GLU A 124 -0.35 3.16 -8.63
CA GLU A 124 -0.07 4.46 -8.00
C GLU A 124 1.27 4.44 -7.26
N LEU A 125 1.61 3.37 -6.55
CA LEU A 125 2.94 3.21 -5.93
C LEU A 125 4.06 3.23 -6.97
N SER A 126 3.85 2.60 -8.13
CA SER A 126 4.80 2.63 -9.24
C SER A 126 4.93 4.02 -9.86
N ALA A 127 3.84 4.78 -9.96
CA ALA A 127 3.86 6.16 -10.41
C ALA A 127 4.56 7.09 -9.41
N LEU A 128 4.23 6.98 -8.12
CA LEU A 128 4.89 7.69 -7.03
C LEU A 128 6.40 7.42 -7.02
N SER A 129 6.79 6.16 -7.13
CA SER A 129 8.18 5.74 -7.15
C SER A 129 8.96 6.43 -8.28
N ARG A 130 8.41 6.45 -9.50
CA ARG A 130 9.09 7.02 -10.67
C ARG A 130 9.05 8.54 -10.71
N GLN A 131 7.98 9.15 -10.24
CA GLN A 131 7.77 10.60 -10.38
C GLN A 131 8.29 11.42 -9.20
N CYS A 132 8.33 10.82 -8.02
CA CYS A 132 8.65 11.52 -6.78
C CYS A 132 9.86 10.92 -6.06
N LEU A 133 9.99 9.58 -6.03
CA LEU A 133 10.92 8.88 -5.18
C LEU A 133 12.15 8.31 -5.91
N ASP A 134 12.28 8.50 -7.22
CA ASP A 134 13.43 8.04 -8.03
C ASP A 134 14.64 8.97 -7.88
N ARG A 135 14.95 9.29 -6.62
CA ARG A 135 16.09 10.13 -6.23
C ARG A 135 16.44 9.88 -4.77
N ARG A 136 17.60 10.38 -4.35
CA ARG A 136 17.99 10.36 -2.94
C ARG A 136 17.21 11.43 -2.18
N ILE A 137 16.51 11.04 -1.12
CA ILE A 137 15.78 11.93 -0.22
C ILE A 137 16.53 11.98 1.10
N ALA A 138 16.84 13.19 1.57
CA ALA A 138 17.76 13.40 2.67
C ALA A 138 17.17 13.00 4.03
N ASP A 139 15.88 13.31 4.25
CA ASP A 139 15.21 13.06 5.52
C ASP A 139 13.69 12.81 5.35
N THR A 140 13.03 12.43 6.44
CA THR A 140 11.61 12.09 6.47
C THR A 140 10.70 13.31 6.21
N GLU A 141 11.09 14.50 6.66
CA GLU A 141 10.26 15.70 6.48
C GLU A 141 10.26 16.15 5.01
N ILE A 142 11.42 16.02 4.33
CA ILE A 142 11.48 16.22 2.88
C ILE A 142 10.60 15.17 2.17
N LEU A 143 10.67 13.89 2.57
CA LEU A 143 9.84 12.85 2.01
C LEU A 143 8.35 13.18 2.13
N LYS A 144 7.89 13.54 3.33
CA LYS A 144 6.48 13.91 3.58
C LYS A 144 6.02 15.06 2.69
N ARG A 145 6.80 16.11 2.61
CA ARG A 145 6.49 17.29 1.77
C ARG A 145 6.39 16.93 0.29
N GLU A 146 7.34 16.15 -0.22
CA GLU A 146 7.37 15.75 -1.63
C GLU A 146 6.20 14.81 -1.97
N VAL A 147 5.89 13.87 -1.09
CA VAL A 147 4.74 12.96 -1.23
C VAL A 147 3.43 13.75 -1.18
N ALA A 148 3.28 14.69 -0.25
CA ALA A 148 2.10 15.54 -0.15
C ALA A 148 1.91 16.40 -1.40
N ALA A 149 2.97 17.01 -1.93
CA ALA A 149 2.92 17.79 -3.16
C ALA A 149 2.53 16.93 -4.37
N TRP A 150 3.11 15.74 -4.50
CA TRP A 150 2.76 14.79 -5.55
C TRP A 150 1.28 14.36 -5.46
N ASN A 151 0.82 14.05 -4.24
CA ASN A 151 -0.55 13.66 -3.95
C ASN A 151 -1.54 14.75 -4.35
N ALA A 152 -1.29 16.00 -3.92
CA ALA A 152 -2.10 17.16 -4.25
C ALA A 152 -2.19 17.37 -5.77
N ASN A 153 -1.06 17.42 -6.47
CA ASN A 153 -1.01 17.62 -7.92
C ASN A 153 -1.82 16.57 -8.70
N ARG A 154 -1.75 15.31 -8.29
CA ARG A 154 -2.50 14.23 -8.96
C ARG A 154 -3.98 14.25 -8.63
N ASN A 155 -4.35 14.68 -7.43
CA ASN A 155 -5.75 14.85 -7.03
C ASN A 155 -6.39 16.03 -7.76
N ASP A 156 -5.70 17.17 -7.88
CA ASP A 156 -6.15 18.34 -8.63
C ASP A 156 -6.36 18.03 -10.10
N ALA A 157 -5.44 17.26 -10.68
CA ALA A 157 -5.57 16.77 -12.06
C ALA A 157 -6.63 15.68 -12.23
N LYS A 158 -7.25 15.19 -11.14
CA LYS A 158 -8.19 14.06 -11.13
C LYS A 158 -7.69 12.88 -11.99
N THR A 159 -6.41 12.53 -11.79
CA THR A 159 -5.73 11.51 -12.59
C THR A 159 -6.34 10.13 -12.34
N ARG A 160 -7.13 9.65 -13.27
CA ARG A 160 -7.82 8.37 -13.19
C ARG A 160 -6.98 7.22 -13.70
N VAL A 161 -7.15 6.04 -13.11
CA VAL A 161 -6.59 4.79 -13.64
C VAL A 161 -7.54 4.24 -14.69
N ARG A 162 -7.07 4.08 -15.94
CA ARG A 162 -7.83 3.43 -17.01
C ARG A 162 -7.56 1.94 -16.96
N TRP A 163 -8.41 1.22 -16.25
CA TRP A 163 -8.31 -0.23 -16.15
C TRP A 163 -8.81 -0.91 -17.42
N ARG A 164 -7.89 -1.52 -18.17
CA ARG A 164 -8.20 -2.22 -19.43
C ARG A 164 -8.31 -3.73 -19.29
N PHE A 165 -8.03 -4.26 -18.11
CA PHE A 165 -8.03 -5.68 -17.85
C PHE A 165 -9.46 -6.16 -17.58
N THR A 166 -9.98 -7.03 -18.46
CA THR A 166 -11.35 -7.53 -18.39
C THR A 166 -11.44 -8.85 -17.62
N THR A 167 -12.65 -9.25 -17.22
CA THR A 167 -12.91 -10.56 -16.61
C THR A 167 -12.47 -11.71 -17.54
N ALA A 168 -12.61 -11.57 -18.85
CA ALA A 168 -12.12 -12.55 -19.82
C ALA A 168 -10.60 -12.67 -19.77
N ASN A 169 -9.89 -11.54 -19.72
CA ASN A 169 -8.43 -11.51 -19.58
C ASN A 169 -8.00 -12.14 -18.25
N ALA A 170 -8.77 -11.89 -17.17
CA ALA A 170 -8.52 -12.47 -15.86
C ALA A 170 -8.62 -14.00 -15.91
N ARG A 171 -9.68 -14.54 -16.51
CA ARG A 171 -9.88 -15.99 -16.65
C ARG A 171 -8.72 -16.67 -17.37
N ILE A 172 -8.20 -16.06 -18.42
CA ILE A 172 -7.05 -16.60 -19.16
C ILE A 172 -5.77 -16.51 -18.33
N LYS A 173 -5.46 -15.33 -17.82
CA LYS A 173 -4.19 -15.06 -17.12
C LYS A 173 -4.10 -15.74 -15.76
N LEU A 174 -5.23 -15.87 -15.07
CA LEU A 174 -5.34 -16.45 -13.74
C LEU A 174 -5.86 -17.90 -13.73
N HIS A 175 -5.93 -18.56 -14.89
CA HIS A 175 -6.52 -19.91 -15.01
C HIS A 175 -5.92 -20.91 -14.01
N ARG A 176 -4.64 -20.76 -13.66
CA ARG A 176 -3.95 -21.62 -12.67
C ARG A 176 -4.40 -21.40 -11.22
N LEU A 177 -5.07 -20.28 -10.93
CA LEU A 177 -5.61 -19.95 -9.61
C LEU A 177 -7.05 -20.43 -9.41
N TYR A 178 -7.74 -20.80 -10.50
CA TYR A 178 -9.07 -21.38 -10.40
C TYR A 178 -8.98 -22.86 -10.05
N PRO A 179 -9.82 -23.35 -9.12
CA PRO A 179 -9.88 -24.77 -8.83
C PRO A 179 -10.27 -25.53 -10.09
N SER A 180 -9.45 -26.49 -10.51
CA SER A 180 -9.83 -27.44 -11.54
C SER A 180 -10.86 -28.38 -10.94
N ILE A 181 -12.12 -28.27 -11.37
CA ILE A 181 -13.14 -29.28 -11.07
C ILE A 181 -12.70 -30.51 -11.86
N LYS A 182 -12.12 -31.49 -11.17
CA LYS A 182 -11.92 -32.82 -11.77
C LYS A 182 -13.31 -33.45 -11.90
N PRO A 183 -13.66 -33.98 -13.07
CA PRO A 183 -14.93 -34.71 -13.25
C PRO A 183 -15.01 -35.93 -12.38
#